data_827f591bda1373136979507b85cc5dd7
#
_entry.id   827f591bda1373136979507b85cc5dd7
#
_cell.length_a   1.000
_cell.length_b   1.000
_cell.length_c   1.000
_cell.angle_alpha   90.00
_cell.angle_beta   90.00
_cell.angle_gamma   90.00
#
_symmetry.space_group_name_H-M   'P 1'
#
loop_
_entity.id
_entity.type
_entity.pdbx_description
1 polymer ?
#
loop_
_entity_poly.entity_id
_entity_poly.type
_entity_poly.pdbx_seq_one_letter_code
_entity_poly.pdbx_strand_id
1 'polypeptide(L)'
;MAALVPRRAGLTRGAAYGGNIPGMAEVTLFLAGDVMTGRGVDQILPHPGSPALREELVTDARRYVALAESVAGPVPRPAPPEWPWGDALRMLDAQRPDVRIVNLETAVTARGEHAAGKGIHYRMHPANLPCLTAARLDVCALGNNHVLDFGPTGLADTLDALRGAGIRTAGAGRDAEEAWRPATVPLAGGRRLLVWSVGAVSSGVFPQWAAQDGRPGVAYLPEVSAATAGALAERIVGTARPADLVVVSVHWGSNWGHEVPEEHVEFAHALVDAGVHVVHGHSSHHPRPIERYRDRLILYGCGDLIDDYEGIGGQEAYRPELRLLHLPTLDAATGELRRLRLVPVRMRRMRLQPATPAEAGSLADLLDALGRPSGTRFTRGPDGALTLR
;
A
#
# COMPACT_ATOMS: atom_id res chain seq x y z
N MET A 1 -15.84 -34.30 66.49
CA MET A 1 -14.86 -33.38 65.93
C MET A 1 -15.39 -32.99 64.51
N ALA A 2 -16.00 -31.83 64.40
CA ALA A 2 -16.57 -31.34 63.16
C ALA A 2 -15.64 -30.24 62.62
N ALA A 3 -15.19 -30.39 61.36
CA ALA A 3 -14.34 -29.41 60.69
C ALA A 3 -15.19 -28.36 59.99
N LEU A 4 -14.95 -27.07 60.30
CA LEU A 4 -15.58 -25.92 59.70
C LEU A 4 -15.06 -25.69 58.25
N VAL A 5 -15.99 -25.51 57.34
CA VAL A 5 -15.72 -25.05 55.98
C VAL A 5 -15.94 -23.52 55.94
N PRO A 6 -15.03 -22.69 55.44
CA PRO A 6 -15.26 -21.25 55.32
C PRO A 6 -16.10 -20.91 54.10
N ARG A 7 -17.10 -20.01 54.26
CA ARG A 7 -17.98 -19.45 53.27
C ARG A 7 -17.18 -18.54 52.31
N ARG A 8 -17.40 -18.71 51.00
CA ARG A 8 -16.95 -17.81 49.92
C ARG A 8 -17.67 -16.46 50.03
N ALA A 9 -16.89 -15.39 50.12
CA ALA A 9 -17.35 -14.02 49.97
C ALA A 9 -17.63 -13.73 48.49
N GLY A 10 -18.80 -13.11 48.20
CA GLY A 10 -19.20 -12.70 46.84
C GLY A 10 -18.34 -11.55 46.33
N LEU A 11 -17.82 -11.70 45.14
CA LEU A 11 -17.17 -10.63 44.38
C LEU A 11 -18.24 -9.80 43.65
N THR A 12 -18.37 -8.57 44.09
CA THR A 12 -19.15 -7.50 43.42
C THR A 12 -18.48 -7.18 42.08
N ARG A 13 -19.29 -7.11 41.02
CA ARG A 13 -18.88 -6.64 39.69
C ARG A 13 -18.41 -5.19 39.80
N GLY A 14 -17.10 -4.96 39.68
CA GLY A 14 -16.51 -3.64 39.54
C GLY A 14 -16.69 -3.14 38.11
N ALA A 15 -17.07 -1.88 37.98
CA ALA A 15 -17.20 -1.14 36.74
C ALA A 15 -15.90 -1.15 35.93
N ALA A 16 -16.03 -1.34 34.61
CA ALA A 16 -14.91 -1.21 33.67
C ALA A 16 -14.41 0.25 33.67
N TYR A 17 -13.32 0.49 34.34
CA TYR A 17 -12.51 1.70 34.17
C TYR A 17 -11.69 1.50 32.90
N GLY A 18 -12.05 2.20 31.81
CA GLY A 18 -11.19 2.46 30.67
C GLY A 18 -10.03 3.39 31.08
N GLY A 19 -9.08 2.88 31.85
CA GLY A 19 -7.87 3.58 32.21
C GLY A 19 -6.78 3.26 31.17
N ASN A 20 -6.29 4.28 30.47
CA ASN A 20 -5.03 4.21 29.72
C ASN A 20 -3.95 3.63 30.63
N ILE A 21 -3.43 2.45 30.32
CA ILE A 21 -2.26 1.89 30.98
C ILE A 21 -1.07 2.75 30.55
N PRO A 22 -0.39 3.47 31.45
CA PRO A 22 0.78 4.26 31.08
C PRO A 22 1.91 3.32 30.65
N GLY A 23 2.34 3.38 29.37
CA GLY A 23 3.58 2.74 28.95
C GLY A 23 3.58 1.87 27.71
N MET A 24 2.45 1.65 27.02
CA MET A 24 2.48 0.94 25.73
C MET A 24 2.66 1.94 24.60
N ALA A 25 3.88 2.02 24.06
CA ALA A 25 4.15 2.83 22.89
C ALA A 25 3.35 2.26 21.68
N GLU A 26 2.62 3.12 21.00
CA GLU A 26 1.90 2.77 19.76
C GLU A 26 2.71 3.26 18.56
N VAL A 27 2.58 2.56 17.43
CA VAL A 27 3.13 2.95 16.14
C VAL A 27 2.00 3.02 15.13
N THR A 28 1.78 4.19 14.56
CA THR A 28 0.79 4.40 13.51
C THR A 28 1.47 4.44 12.16
N LEU A 29 1.03 3.56 11.25
CA LEU A 29 1.50 3.54 9.88
C LEU A 29 0.50 4.25 8.97
N PHE A 30 0.97 4.85 7.89
CA PHE A 30 0.18 5.13 6.70
C PHE A 30 0.55 4.11 5.65
N LEU A 31 -0.44 3.39 5.14
CA LEU A 31 -0.31 2.43 4.05
C LEU A 31 -1.21 2.87 2.89
N ALA A 32 -0.65 2.84 1.70
CA ALA A 32 -1.42 3.06 0.48
C ALA A 32 -1.11 1.98 -0.55
N GLY A 33 -2.09 1.67 -1.37
CA GLY A 33 -1.90 0.82 -2.54
C GLY A 33 -1.15 1.55 -3.65
N ASP A 34 -1.67 1.49 -4.85
CA ASP A 34 -0.92 1.83 -6.04
C ASP A 34 -0.81 3.36 -6.23
N VAL A 35 0.43 3.84 -6.25
CA VAL A 35 0.81 5.23 -6.53
C VAL A 35 1.48 5.25 -7.89
N MET A 36 0.67 5.56 -8.91
CA MET A 36 1.05 5.58 -10.32
C MET A 36 1.26 7.02 -10.79
N THR A 37 2.46 7.55 -10.59
CA THR A 37 2.81 8.94 -10.94
C THR A 37 3.33 9.10 -12.37
N GLY A 38 3.24 8.06 -13.19
CA GLY A 38 3.60 8.07 -14.62
C GLY A 38 2.49 8.58 -15.52
N ARG A 39 2.67 8.45 -16.84
CA ARG A 39 1.70 8.81 -17.88
C ARG A 39 1.07 10.20 -17.69
N GLY A 40 -0.25 10.29 -17.59
CA GLY A 40 -0.99 11.54 -17.45
C GLY A 40 -0.62 12.33 -16.19
N VAL A 41 -0.31 11.66 -15.07
CA VAL A 41 0.12 12.35 -13.84
C VAL A 41 1.47 13.05 -14.07
N ASP A 42 2.43 12.40 -14.72
CA ASP A 42 3.71 13.05 -15.07
C ASP A 42 3.51 14.25 -16.01
N GLN A 43 2.52 14.17 -16.91
CA GLN A 43 2.25 15.21 -17.91
C GLN A 43 1.67 16.50 -17.33
N ILE A 44 1.14 16.49 -16.12
CA ILE A 44 0.66 17.71 -15.46
C ILE A 44 1.75 18.34 -14.56
N LEU A 45 2.80 17.62 -14.23
CA LEU A 45 3.87 18.07 -13.31
C LEU A 45 4.86 19.02 -14.00
N PRO A 46 5.72 19.73 -13.24
CA PRO A 46 6.58 20.79 -13.80
C PRO A 46 7.59 20.32 -14.86
N HIS A 47 7.99 19.05 -14.83
CA HIS A 47 9.03 18.52 -15.73
C HIS A 47 8.56 17.24 -16.43
N PRO A 48 7.53 17.30 -17.30
CA PRO A 48 6.98 16.11 -17.91
C PRO A 48 8.01 15.41 -18.80
N GLY A 49 8.02 14.09 -18.75
CA GLY A 49 8.77 13.25 -19.68
C GLY A 49 8.12 13.21 -21.07
N SER A 50 8.65 12.38 -21.97
CA SER A 50 8.02 12.14 -23.26
C SER A 50 6.59 11.63 -23.09
N PRO A 51 5.59 12.24 -23.75
CA PRO A 51 4.20 11.78 -23.71
C PRO A 51 3.96 10.53 -24.55
N ALA A 52 4.92 10.10 -25.38
CA ALA A 52 4.75 8.95 -26.28
C ALA A 52 4.53 7.65 -25.50
N LEU A 53 3.43 6.95 -25.81
CA LEU A 53 3.06 5.66 -25.24
C LEU A 53 3.08 4.57 -26.31
N ARG A 54 3.21 3.31 -25.86
CA ARG A 54 3.11 2.10 -26.71
C ARG A 54 1.84 1.31 -26.40
N GLU A 55 0.79 2.00 -25.97
CA GLU A 55 -0.50 1.41 -25.70
C GLU A 55 -1.32 1.28 -27.00
N GLU A 56 -2.17 0.28 -27.09
CA GLU A 56 -2.95 -0.02 -28.30
C GLU A 56 -3.90 1.11 -28.68
N LEU A 57 -4.59 1.70 -27.69
CA LEU A 57 -5.64 2.71 -27.93
C LEU A 57 -5.18 4.14 -27.65
N VAL A 58 -4.15 4.32 -26.82
CA VAL A 58 -3.67 5.64 -26.39
C VAL A 58 -2.16 5.73 -26.60
N THR A 59 -1.76 6.49 -27.60
CA THR A 59 -0.33 6.66 -27.97
C THR A 59 0.30 7.93 -27.41
N ASP A 60 -0.47 8.74 -26.66
CA ASP A 60 -0.03 10.00 -26.08
C ASP A 60 -0.60 10.15 -24.65
N ALA A 61 0.26 10.23 -23.66
CA ALA A 61 -0.11 10.32 -22.23
C ALA A 61 -0.98 11.55 -21.89
N ARG A 62 -0.88 12.63 -22.69
CA ARG A 62 -1.73 13.83 -22.52
C ARG A 62 -3.20 13.56 -22.77
N ARG A 63 -3.52 12.44 -23.46
CA ARG A 63 -4.90 11.99 -23.65
C ARG A 63 -5.58 11.65 -22.33
N TYR A 64 -4.85 11.06 -21.39
CA TYR A 64 -5.38 10.78 -20.04
C TYR A 64 -5.72 12.05 -19.27
N VAL A 65 -4.89 13.09 -19.42
CA VAL A 65 -5.21 14.42 -18.85
C VAL A 65 -6.48 14.99 -19.49
N ALA A 66 -6.62 14.89 -20.81
CA ALA A 66 -7.82 15.36 -21.51
C ALA A 66 -9.09 14.58 -21.10
N LEU A 67 -8.98 13.27 -20.83
CA LEU A 67 -10.09 12.46 -20.29
C LEU A 67 -10.51 12.96 -18.91
N ALA A 68 -9.56 13.15 -17.99
CA ALA A 68 -9.84 13.69 -16.66
C ALA A 68 -10.48 15.09 -16.73
N GLU A 69 -9.99 15.97 -17.62
CA GLU A 69 -10.55 17.30 -17.83
C GLU A 69 -11.97 17.26 -18.37
N SER A 70 -12.29 16.28 -19.22
CA SER A 70 -13.62 16.15 -19.80
C SER A 70 -14.72 15.85 -18.77
N VAL A 71 -14.39 15.16 -17.69
CA VAL A 71 -15.34 14.76 -16.65
C VAL A 71 -15.29 15.64 -15.40
N ALA A 72 -14.16 16.28 -15.12
CA ALA A 72 -13.96 17.00 -13.85
C ALA A 72 -13.55 18.47 -14.00
N GLY A 73 -13.32 18.93 -15.24
CA GLY A 73 -12.87 20.29 -15.56
C GLY A 73 -11.34 20.42 -15.55
N PRO A 74 -10.82 21.60 -15.88
CA PRO A 74 -9.42 21.81 -16.22
C PRO A 74 -8.46 21.46 -15.08
N VAL A 75 -7.32 20.86 -15.44
CA VAL A 75 -6.19 20.54 -14.57
C VAL A 75 -5.08 21.55 -14.83
N PRO A 76 -4.49 22.21 -13.80
CA PRO A 76 -3.39 23.15 -14.00
C PRO A 76 -2.17 22.46 -14.63
N ARG A 77 -1.51 23.17 -15.56
CA ARG A 77 -0.25 22.72 -16.21
C ARG A 77 0.70 23.91 -16.39
N PRO A 78 1.86 23.90 -15.75
CA PRO A 78 2.32 22.91 -14.75
C PRO A 78 1.50 22.99 -13.45
N ALA A 79 1.17 21.81 -12.91
CA ALA A 79 0.61 21.70 -11.56
C ALA A 79 1.76 21.69 -10.53
N PRO A 80 1.57 22.22 -9.32
CA PRO A 80 2.58 22.10 -8.28
C PRO A 80 2.80 20.60 -7.90
N PRO A 81 4.00 20.23 -7.42
CA PRO A 81 4.33 18.84 -7.11
C PRO A 81 3.35 18.16 -6.16
N GLU A 82 2.74 18.91 -5.24
CA GLU A 82 1.76 18.44 -4.27
C GLU A 82 0.38 18.15 -4.87
N TRP A 83 0.14 18.56 -6.11
CA TRP A 83 -1.18 18.51 -6.72
C TRP A 83 -1.84 17.13 -6.68
N PRO A 84 -1.19 16.02 -7.08
CA PRO A 84 -1.81 14.71 -7.06
C PRO A 84 -2.26 14.27 -5.65
N TRP A 85 -1.48 14.61 -4.64
CA TRP A 85 -1.81 14.34 -3.23
C TRP A 85 -2.93 15.23 -2.70
N GLY A 86 -3.00 16.46 -3.15
CA GLY A 86 -4.05 17.41 -2.81
C GLY A 86 -4.34 17.52 -1.31
N ASP A 87 -5.59 17.33 -0.94
CA ASP A 87 -6.04 17.44 0.46
C ASP A 87 -5.57 16.27 1.34
N ALA A 88 -5.16 15.14 0.75
CA ALA A 88 -4.64 14.00 1.49
C ALA A 88 -3.39 14.35 2.31
N LEU A 89 -2.56 15.31 1.86
CA LEU A 89 -1.38 15.76 2.65
C LEU A 89 -1.80 16.32 4.01
N ARG A 90 -2.80 17.23 4.03
CA ARG A 90 -3.31 17.80 5.28
C ARG A 90 -3.98 16.74 6.17
N MET A 91 -4.67 15.78 5.55
CA MET A 91 -5.30 14.68 6.27
C MET A 91 -4.24 13.80 6.93
N LEU A 92 -3.17 13.44 6.21
CA LEU A 92 -2.05 12.65 6.74
C LEU A 92 -1.31 13.41 7.85
N ASP A 93 -1.12 14.71 7.71
CA ASP A 93 -0.47 15.54 8.73
C ASP A 93 -1.31 15.63 10.01
N ALA A 94 -2.64 15.65 9.89
CA ALA A 94 -3.54 15.60 11.04
C ALA A 94 -3.50 14.24 11.78
N GLN A 95 -3.31 13.14 11.04
CA GLN A 95 -3.20 11.78 11.62
C GLN A 95 -1.81 11.48 12.20
N ARG A 96 -0.77 12.21 11.79
CA ARG A 96 0.62 12.08 12.24
C ARG A 96 1.13 10.64 12.27
N PRO A 97 1.08 9.90 11.14
CA PRO A 97 1.65 8.56 11.11
C PRO A 97 3.16 8.61 11.36
N ASP A 98 3.68 7.62 12.08
CA ASP A 98 5.10 7.48 12.38
C ASP A 98 5.91 7.04 11.16
N VAL A 99 5.28 6.26 10.27
CA VAL A 99 5.90 5.75 9.02
C VAL A 99 4.88 5.79 7.89
N ARG A 100 5.33 6.24 6.69
CA ARG A 100 4.53 6.34 5.47
C ARG A 100 5.05 5.39 4.41
N ILE A 101 4.24 4.43 4.01
CA ILE A 101 4.57 3.35 3.07
C ILE A 101 3.57 3.35 1.93
N VAL A 102 4.04 3.30 0.69
CA VAL A 102 3.19 3.16 -0.50
C VAL A 102 3.74 2.09 -1.44
N ASN A 103 2.89 1.49 -2.26
CA ASN A 103 3.36 0.80 -3.46
C ASN A 103 3.61 1.85 -4.55
N LEU A 104 4.87 2.09 -4.92
CA LEU A 104 5.19 2.97 -6.04
C LEU A 104 5.20 2.14 -7.32
N GLU A 105 4.12 2.24 -8.06
CA GLU A 105 3.89 1.49 -9.28
C GLU A 105 4.26 2.30 -10.52
N THR A 106 5.50 2.73 -10.57
CA THR A 106 6.03 3.62 -11.60
C THR A 106 7.54 3.54 -11.65
N ALA A 107 8.13 3.45 -12.83
CA ALA A 107 9.56 3.69 -13.01
C ALA A 107 9.86 5.20 -12.95
N VAL A 108 10.86 5.61 -12.18
CA VAL A 108 11.34 7.00 -12.07
C VAL A 108 12.60 7.14 -12.90
N THR A 109 12.44 7.45 -14.18
CA THR A 109 13.56 7.48 -15.14
C THR A 109 13.27 8.36 -16.35
N ALA A 110 14.31 8.93 -16.95
CA ALA A 110 14.25 9.57 -18.27
C ALA A 110 14.88 8.68 -19.36
N ARG A 111 15.37 7.48 -19.01
CA ARG A 111 16.13 6.57 -19.86
C ARG A 111 15.48 5.19 -19.92
N GLY A 112 16.11 4.28 -20.65
CA GLY A 112 15.66 2.90 -20.77
C GLY A 112 14.66 2.69 -21.89
N GLU A 113 14.59 1.44 -22.34
CA GLU A 113 13.67 0.99 -23.38
C GLU A 113 12.42 0.39 -22.74
N HIS A 114 11.28 0.52 -23.40
CA HIS A 114 10.03 -0.09 -22.97
C HIS A 114 10.20 -1.61 -22.87
N ALA A 115 9.78 -2.18 -21.76
CA ALA A 115 9.79 -3.62 -21.55
C ALA A 115 8.93 -4.32 -22.61
N ALA A 116 9.50 -5.33 -23.26
CA ALA A 116 8.81 -6.10 -24.26
C ALA A 116 7.68 -6.95 -23.66
N GLY A 117 6.62 -7.19 -24.44
CA GLY A 117 5.50 -8.04 -24.02
C GLY A 117 4.50 -7.38 -23.07
N LYS A 118 4.64 -6.07 -22.81
CA LYS A 118 3.71 -5.26 -22.01
C LYS A 118 2.98 -4.25 -22.87
N GLY A 119 1.67 -4.09 -22.60
CA GLY A 119 0.85 -3.06 -23.25
C GLY A 119 0.93 -1.70 -22.55
N ILE A 120 1.10 -1.67 -21.24
CA ILE A 120 1.05 -0.45 -20.43
C ILE A 120 2.38 -0.24 -19.69
N HIS A 121 2.89 0.99 -19.76
CA HIS A 121 4.16 1.37 -19.13
C HIS A 121 4.00 2.68 -18.38
N TYR A 122 4.42 2.70 -17.11
CA TYR A 122 4.42 3.91 -16.27
C TYR A 122 5.82 4.47 -16.10
N ARG A 123 5.99 5.74 -16.46
CA ARG A 123 7.23 6.48 -16.27
C ARG A 123 6.94 7.87 -15.71
N MET A 124 7.59 8.21 -14.62
CA MET A 124 7.70 9.57 -14.10
C MET A 124 9.11 10.12 -14.38
N HIS A 125 9.19 11.36 -14.86
CA HIS A 125 10.47 12.02 -15.06
C HIS A 125 11.16 12.26 -13.70
N PRO A 126 12.47 11.99 -13.52
CA PRO A 126 13.15 12.12 -12.22
C PRO A 126 13.08 13.52 -11.62
N ALA A 127 13.03 14.59 -12.43
CA ALA A 127 12.87 15.96 -11.96
C ALA A 127 11.50 16.22 -11.29
N ASN A 128 10.51 15.31 -11.47
CA ASN A 128 9.22 15.34 -10.79
C ASN A 128 9.22 14.59 -9.43
N LEU A 129 10.37 14.10 -8.97
CA LEU A 129 10.53 13.47 -7.66
C LEU A 129 9.99 14.31 -6.48
N PRO A 130 9.96 15.66 -6.53
CA PRO A 130 9.26 16.49 -5.55
C PRO A 130 7.81 16.08 -5.32
N CYS A 131 7.13 15.45 -6.28
CA CYS A 131 5.79 14.91 -6.07
C CYS A 131 5.77 13.81 -4.99
N LEU A 132 6.75 12.93 -4.96
CA LEU A 132 6.86 11.87 -3.95
C LEU A 132 7.32 12.42 -2.59
N THR A 133 8.31 13.32 -2.59
CA THR A 133 8.84 13.89 -1.33
C THR A 133 7.84 14.82 -0.62
N ALA A 134 6.88 15.42 -1.36
CA ALA A 134 5.79 16.19 -0.78
C ALA A 134 4.96 15.39 0.22
N ALA A 135 4.80 14.07 0.01
CA ALA A 135 4.09 13.19 0.92
C ALA A 135 4.95 12.70 2.09
N ARG A 136 6.24 13.04 2.15
CA ARG A 136 7.19 12.61 3.19
C ARG A 136 7.18 11.09 3.36
N LEU A 137 7.27 10.37 2.23
CA LEU A 137 7.30 8.92 2.20
C LEU A 137 8.58 8.39 2.85
N ASP A 138 8.46 7.40 3.72
CA ASP A 138 9.58 6.70 4.32
C ASP A 138 10.03 5.51 3.49
N VAL A 139 9.05 4.80 2.89
CA VAL A 139 9.29 3.58 2.12
C VAL A 139 8.42 3.55 0.87
N CYS A 140 9.05 3.22 -0.26
CA CYS A 140 8.38 2.78 -1.48
C CYS A 140 8.56 1.27 -1.66
N ALA A 141 7.46 0.52 -1.65
CA ALA A 141 7.43 -0.86 -2.12
C ALA A 141 7.54 -0.87 -3.64
N LEU A 142 8.44 -1.67 -4.19
CA LEU A 142 8.78 -1.73 -5.61
C LEU A 142 8.61 -3.13 -6.20
N GLY A 143 8.23 -4.12 -5.39
CA GLY A 143 7.95 -5.47 -5.85
C GLY A 143 6.62 -5.50 -6.61
N ASN A 144 6.58 -4.89 -7.81
CA ASN A 144 5.37 -4.77 -8.63
C ASN A 144 5.69 -4.96 -10.13
N ASN A 145 4.66 -4.94 -10.95
CA ASN A 145 4.74 -5.18 -12.39
C ASN A 145 5.08 -3.94 -13.24
N HIS A 146 5.41 -2.79 -12.63
CA HIS A 146 5.74 -1.55 -13.35
C HIS A 146 7.13 -0.97 -13.07
N VAL A 147 7.84 -1.45 -12.06
CA VAL A 147 9.17 -0.92 -11.71
C VAL A 147 10.22 -1.17 -12.80
N LEU A 148 10.06 -2.21 -13.61
CA LEU A 148 10.93 -2.59 -14.74
C LEU A 148 10.36 -2.22 -16.12
N ASP A 149 9.38 -1.35 -16.19
CA ASP A 149 8.76 -0.91 -17.45
C ASP A 149 9.75 -0.32 -18.46
N PHE A 150 10.89 0.20 -17.97
CA PHE A 150 11.97 0.75 -18.77
C PHE A 150 13.29 -0.03 -18.57
N GLY A 151 13.14 -1.32 -18.30
CA GLY A 151 14.21 -2.29 -18.18
C GLY A 151 15.16 -2.03 -17.01
N PRO A 152 16.32 -2.74 -16.98
CA PRO A 152 17.31 -2.61 -15.91
C PRO A 152 17.83 -1.18 -15.70
N THR A 153 17.96 -0.41 -16.79
CA THR A 153 18.39 1.00 -16.71
C THR A 153 17.37 1.84 -15.97
N GLY A 154 16.07 1.69 -16.30
CA GLY A 154 14.98 2.39 -15.63
C GLY A 154 14.87 2.02 -14.14
N LEU A 155 15.07 0.74 -13.81
CA LEU A 155 15.12 0.29 -12.41
C LEU A 155 16.29 0.92 -11.66
N ALA A 156 17.49 0.92 -12.23
CA ALA A 156 18.67 1.53 -11.60
C ALA A 156 18.45 3.02 -11.31
N ASP A 157 17.92 3.76 -12.30
CA ASP A 157 17.56 5.19 -12.13
C ASP A 157 16.54 5.38 -11.01
N THR A 158 15.50 4.53 -10.96
CA THR A 158 14.46 4.57 -9.92
C THR A 158 15.04 4.40 -8.52
N LEU A 159 15.90 3.38 -8.35
CA LEU A 159 16.57 3.11 -7.07
C LEU A 159 17.47 4.28 -6.64
N ASP A 160 18.22 4.86 -7.59
CA ASP A 160 19.10 6.00 -7.31
C ASP A 160 18.32 7.27 -6.99
N ALA A 161 17.24 7.55 -7.73
CA ALA A 161 16.39 8.71 -7.50
C ALA A 161 15.74 8.66 -6.10
N LEU A 162 15.14 7.54 -5.73
CA LEU A 162 14.51 7.36 -4.41
C LEU A 162 15.53 7.42 -3.27
N ARG A 163 16.69 6.76 -3.43
CA ARG A 163 17.80 6.83 -2.46
C ARG A 163 18.29 8.26 -2.28
N GLY A 164 18.48 9.00 -3.40
CA GLY A 164 18.91 10.41 -3.38
C GLY A 164 17.89 11.33 -2.67
N ALA A 165 16.62 10.97 -2.69
CA ALA A 165 15.55 11.66 -1.97
C ALA A 165 15.38 11.22 -0.50
N GLY A 166 16.20 10.26 -0.02
CA GLY A 166 16.09 9.72 1.32
C GLY A 166 14.92 8.74 1.53
N ILE A 167 14.27 8.31 0.45
CA ILE A 167 13.17 7.33 0.48
C ILE A 167 13.77 5.93 0.40
N ARG A 168 13.42 5.06 1.35
CA ARG A 168 13.86 3.66 1.37
C ARG A 168 13.05 2.85 0.37
N THR A 169 13.66 1.80 -0.16
CA THR A 169 13.02 0.89 -1.11
C THR A 169 13.06 -0.55 -0.62
N ALA A 170 12.07 -1.34 -1.00
CA ALA A 170 12.03 -2.78 -0.80
C ALA A 170 11.39 -3.45 -2.01
N GLY A 171 11.79 -4.68 -2.33
CA GLY A 171 11.12 -5.49 -3.35
C GLY A 171 11.72 -5.40 -4.76
N ALA A 172 12.68 -4.51 -4.99
CA ALA A 172 13.47 -4.48 -6.22
C ALA A 172 14.91 -4.07 -5.93
N GLY A 173 15.84 -4.49 -6.76
CA GLY A 173 17.26 -4.26 -6.53
C GLY A 173 18.11 -4.49 -7.77
N ARG A 174 19.40 -4.18 -7.67
CA ARG A 174 20.41 -4.40 -8.71
C ARG A 174 20.83 -5.86 -8.82
N ASP A 175 20.46 -6.64 -7.80
CA ASP A 175 20.69 -8.08 -7.69
C ASP A 175 19.66 -8.70 -6.72
N ALA A 176 19.73 -10.02 -6.53
CA ALA A 176 18.85 -10.74 -5.64
C ALA A 176 19.01 -10.28 -4.17
N GLU A 177 20.25 -9.98 -3.72
CA GLU A 177 20.47 -9.53 -2.35
C GLU A 177 19.78 -8.21 -2.07
N GLU A 178 19.92 -7.20 -2.95
CA GLU A 178 19.27 -5.89 -2.81
C GLU A 178 17.73 -6.02 -2.93
N ALA A 179 17.22 -6.82 -3.88
CA ALA A 179 15.78 -6.99 -4.10
C ALA A 179 15.06 -7.63 -2.91
N TRP A 180 15.68 -8.63 -2.27
CA TRP A 180 15.12 -9.34 -1.12
C TRP A 180 15.45 -8.70 0.23
N ARG A 181 16.18 -7.59 0.27
CA ARG A 181 16.49 -6.86 1.50
C ARG A 181 15.30 -6.02 1.95
N PRO A 182 14.86 -6.10 3.23
CA PRO A 182 13.81 -5.24 3.72
C PRO A 182 14.28 -3.78 3.84
N ALA A 183 13.38 -2.85 3.58
CA ALA A 183 13.56 -1.49 4.03
C ALA A 183 13.46 -1.44 5.55
N THR A 184 14.43 -0.80 6.20
CA THR A 184 14.51 -0.70 7.67
C THR A 184 14.27 0.74 8.10
N VAL A 185 13.18 0.97 8.84
CA VAL A 185 12.84 2.29 9.38
C VAL A 185 13.08 2.26 10.90
N PRO A 186 13.94 3.14 11.44
CA PRO A 186 14.11 3.25 12.88
C PRO A 186 12.83 3.81 13.53
N LEU A 187 12.46 3.23 14.67
CA LEU A 187 11.33 3.65 15.49
C LEU A 187 11.84 4.11 16.87
N ALA A 188 10.97 4.76 17.63
CA ALA A 188 11.26 5.18 18.99
C ALA A 188 11.66 3.98 19.88
N GLY A 189 12.49 4.24 20.90
CA GLY A 189 12.94 3.20 21.83
C GLY A 189 13.92 2.17 21.25
N GLY A 190 14.60 2.50 20.14
CA GLY A 190 15.60 1.60 19.50
C GLY A 190 15.00 0.44 18.71
N ARG A 191 13.69 0.44 18.50
CA ARG A 191 12.94 -0.52 17.68
C ARG A 191 13.10 -0.21 16.19
N ARG A 192 12.73 -1.16 15.34
CA ARG A 192 12.73 -0.99 13.89
C ARG A 192 11.40 -1.49 13.31
N LEU A 193 10.99 -0.87 12.21
CA LEU A 193 10.02 -1.43 11.29
C LEU A 193 10.79 -2.00 10.08
N LEU A 194 10.57 -3.26 9.78
CA LEU A 194 11.07 -3.93 8.57
C LEU A 194 9.93 -4.02 7.56
N VAL A 195 10.16 -3.50 6.37
CA VAL A 195 9.18 -3.57 5.27
C VAL A 195 9.76 -4.44 4.17
N TRP A 196 9.18 -5.60 3.98
CA TRP A 196 9.44 -6.48 2.84
C TRP A 196 8.47 -6.12 1.71
N SER A 197 8.91 -6.26 0.47
CA SER A 197 8.00 -6.13 -0.67
C SER A 197 8.28 -7.24 -1.67
N VAL A 198 7.22 -7.82 -2.22
CA VAL A 198 7.29 -8.92 -3.19
C VAL A 198 6.24 -8.74 -4.26
N GLY A 199 6.54 -9.18 -5.47
CA GLY A 199 5.62 -9.14 -6.60
C GLY A 199 5.32 -10.54 -7.12
N ALA A 200 4.04 -10.88 -7.25
CA ALA A 200 3.59 -12.20 -7.68
C ALA A 200 3.31 -12.26 -9.18
N VAL A 201 3.47 -13.45 -9.77
CA VAL A 201 3.10 -13.70 -11.16
C VAL A 201 1.63 -13.37 -11.44
N SER A 202 0.75 -13.57 -10.46
CA SER A 202 -0.70 -13.32 -10.55
C SER A 202 -1.07 -11.85 -10.76
N SER A 203 -0.15 -10.91 -10.49
CA SER A 203 -0.32 -9.48 -10.74
C SER A 203 0.45 -8.97 -11.97
N GLY A 204 0.84 -9.87 -12.88
CA GLY A 204 1.53 -9.49 -14.11
C GLY A 204 3.03 -9.23 -13.97
N VAL A 205 3.63 -9.60 -12.84
CA VAL A 205 5.10 -9.59 -12.71
C VAL A 205 5.67 -10.75 -13.53
N PHE A 206 6.51 -10.43 -14.51
CA PHE A 206 7.07 -11.46 -15.39
C PHE A 206 8.13 -12.30 -14.68
N PRO A 207 8.20 -13.63 -14.91
CA PRO A 207 9.23 -14.50 -14.33
C PRO A 207 10.67 -14.04 -14.64
N GLN A 208 10.91 -13.49 -15.83
CA GLN A 208 12.22 -12.97 -16.23
C GLN A 208 12.63 -11.69 -15.48
N TRP A 209 11.71 -11.06 -14.74
CA TRP A 209 11.98 -9.91 -13.89
C TRP A 209 12.47 -10.30 -12.49
N ALA A 210 12.47 -11.60 -12.16
CA ALA A 210 13.06 -12.08 -10.91
C ALA A 210 14.53 -11.65 -10.81
N ALA A 211 14.86 -10.97 -9.71
CA ALA A 211 16.24 -10.59 -9.42
C ALA A 211 17.09 -11.85 -9.22
N GLN A 212 18.31 -11.83 -9.74
CA GLN A 212 19.30 -12.91 -9.59
C GLN A 212 20.65 -12.33 -9.19
N ASP A 213 21.60 -13.19 -8.86
CA ASP A 213 22.95 -12.75 -8.59
C ASP A 213 23.51 -12.01 -9.81
N GLY A 214 23.92 -10.76 -9.60
CA GLY A 214 24.42 -9.87 -10.66
C GLY A 214 23.39 -9.44 -11.72
N ARG A 215 22.08 -9.73 -11.54
CA ARG A 215 21.02 -9.31 -12.45
C ARG A 215 19.92 -8.54 -11.72
N PRO A 216 19.68 -7.27 -12.11
CA PRO A 216 18.62 -6.44 -11.55
C PRO A 216 17.22 -7.06 -11.73
N GLY A 217 16.35 -6.84 -10.75
CA GLY A 217 15.00 -7.35 -10.81
C GLY A 217 14.19 -7.08 -9.54
N VAL A 218 13.09 -7.80 -9.42
CA VAL A 218 12.18 -7.75 -8.28
C VAL A 218 12.32 -8.98 -7.39
N ALA A 219 11.94 -8.86 -6.13
CA ALA A 219 11.70 -9.99 -5.24
C ALA A 219 10.41 -10.70 -5.71
N TYR A 220 10.60 -11.66 -6.58
CA TYR A 220 9.56 -12.33 -7.35
C TYR A 220 8.98 -13.54 -6.64
N LEU A 221 7.64 -13.63 -6.60
CA LEU A 221 6.92 -14.82 -6.18
C LEU A 221 6.37 -15.57 -7.40
N PRO A 222 6.85 -16.80 -7.68
CA PRO A 222 6.38 -17.59 -8.81
C PRO A 222 4.93 -18.05 -8.65
N GLU A 223 4.49 -18.14 -7.41
CA GLU A 223 3.11 -18.47 -7.03
C GLU A 223 2.79 -17.85 -5.67
N VAL A 224 1.50 -17.71 -5.37
CA VAL A 224 1.03 -17.33 -4.03
C VAL A 224 0.54 -18.64 -3.38
N SER A 225 1.34 -19.19 -2.46
CA SER A 225 1.05 -20.48 -1.82
C SER A 225 1.63 -20.52 -0.41
N ALA A 226 1.18 -21.48 0.41
CA ALA A 226 1.75 -21.71 1.74
C ALA A 226 3.27 -22.01 1.68
N ALA A 227 3.73 -22.65 0.62
CA ALA A 227 5.16 -22.98 0.43
C ALA A 227 6.00 -21.70 0.23
N THR A 228 5.54 -20.80 -0.66
CA THR A 228 6.24 -19.52 -0.90
C THR A 228 6.13 -18.58 0.29
N ALA A 229 5.02 -18.62 1.05
CA ALA A 229 4.90 -17.93 2.34
C ALA A 229 5.94 -18.44 3.34
N GLY A 230 6.13 -19.76 3.45
CA GLY A 230 7.16 -20.38 4.30
C GLY A 230 8.57 -19.92 3.94
N ALA A 231 8.92 -19.94 2.64
CA ALA A 231 10.23 -19.48 2.19
C ALA A 231 10.49 -17.98 2.50
N LEU A 232 9.45 -17.14 2.36
CA LEU A 232 9.54 -15.73 2.76
C LEU A 232 9.66 -15.57 4.27
N ALA A 233 8.89 -16.35 5.04
CA ALA A 233 8.95 -16.36 6.50
C ALA A 233 10.35 -16.74 7.03
N GLU A 234 11.01 -17.72 6.43
CA GLU A 234 12.39 -18.07 6.79
C GLU A 234 13.37 -16.89 6.60
N ARG A 235 13.24 -16.14 5.50
CA ARG A 235 14.03 -14.92 5.28
C ARG A 235 13.75 -13.84 6.34
N ILE A 236 12.47 -13.67 6.69
CA ILE A 236 12.04 -12.71 7.71
C ILE A 236 12.63 -13.08 9.07
N VAL A 237 12.46 -14.34 9.49
CA VAL A 237 13.00 -14.85 10.78
C VAL A 237 14.52 -14.72 10.84
N GLY A 238 15.22 -14.99 9.75
CA GLY A 238 16.68 -14.85 9.65
C GLY A 238 17.17 -13.40 9.74
N THR A 239 16.29 -12.41 9.57
CA THR A 239 16.64 -10.97 9.53
C THR A 239 16.06 -10.18 10.71
N ALA A 240 14.82 -10.48 11.11
CA ALA A 240 14.09 -9.77 12.14
C ALA A 240 14.60 -10.12 13.54
N ARG A 241 14.61 -9.12 14.42
CA ARG A 241 14.86 -9.29 15.88
C ARG A 241 13.51 -9.38 16.59
N PRO A 242 13.45 -9.96 17.80
CA PRO A 242 12.18 -10.09 18.54
C PRO A 242 11.43 -8.77 18.79
N ALA A 243 12.14 -7.63 18.77
CA ALA A 243 11.55 -6.30 19.00
C ALA A 243 11.17 -5.56 17.72
N ASP A 244 11.40 -6.13 16.54
CA ASP A 244 11.09 -5.50 15.27
C ASP A 244 9.61 -5.69 14.92
N LEU A 245 9.00 -4.65 14.33
CA LEU A 245 7.72 -4.77 13.65
C LEU A 245 7.98 -5.17 12.19
N VAL A 246 7.12 -5.99 11.61
CA VAL A 246 7.26 -6.52 10.24
C VAL A 246 6.02 -6.24 9.42
N VAL A 247 6.21 -5.59 8.27
CA VAL A 247 5.21 -5.42 7.21
C VAL A 247 5.67 -6.19 5.99
N VAL A 248 4.79 -6.97 5.40
CA VAL A 248 5.00 -7.60 4.08
C VAL A 248 4.05 -6.94 3.08
N SER A 249 4.62 -6.21 2.13
CA SER A 249 3.90 -5.56 1.03
C SER A 249 3.88 -6.49 -0.18
N VAL A 250 2.69 -6.87 -0.64
CA VAL A 250 2.52 -7.89 -1.68
C VAL A 250 1.72 -7.35 -2.85
N HIS A 251 2.33 -7.33 -4.04
CA HIS A 251 1.64 -7.02 -5.29
C HIS A 251 1.13 -8.32 -5.91
N TRP A 252 -0.17 -8.59 -5.83
CA TRP A 252 -0.77 -9.88 -6.13
C TRP A 252 -2.19 -9.81 -6.68
N GLY A 253 -2.57 -10.86 -7.42
CA GLY A 253 -3.92 -11.05 -7.90
C GLY A 253 -4.29 -10.18 -9.09
N SER A 254 -5.56 -10.20 -9.44
CA SER A 254 -6.11 -9.49 -10.58
C SER A 254 -6.37 -8.02 -10.28
N ASN A 255 -6.41 -7.19 -11.31
CA ASN A 255 -6.74 -5.76 -11.22
C ASN A 255 -8.17 -5.52 -10.72
N TRP A 256 -9.11 -6.42 -11.08
CA TRP A 256 -10.53 -6.29 -10.81
C TRP A 256 -11.10 -7.58 -10.18
N GLY A 257 -12.21 -7.44 -9.44
CA GLY A 257 -12.86 -8.52 -8.72
C GLY A 257 -12.66 -8.41 -7.21
N HIS A 258 -13.75 -8.56 -6.44
CA HIS A 258 -13.71 -8.48 -4.97
C HIS A 258 -13.31 -9.80 -4.30
N GLU A 259 -13.35 -10.89 -5.04
CA GLU A 259 -12.98 -12.20 -4.50
C GLU A 259 -11.49 -12.25 -4.16
N VAL A 260 -11.19 -12.84 -3.03
CA VAL A 260 -9.83 -13.17 -2.61
C VAL A 260 -9.65 -14.66 -2.82
N PRO A 261 -8.73 -15.09 -3.69
CA PRO A 261 -8.43 -16.50 -3.87
C PRO A 261 -8.01 -17.17 -2.55
N GLU A 262 -8.39 -18.43 -2.35
CA GLU A 262 -8.09 -19.15 -1.10
C GLU A 262 -6.58 -19.23 -0.83
N GLU A 263 -5.79 -19.41 -1.88
CA GLU A 263 -4.33 -19.42 -1.78
C GLU A 263 -3.73 -18.08 -1.29
N HIS A 264 -4.42 -16.95 -1.55
CA HIS A 264 -4.00 -15.65 -0.99
C HIS A 264 -4.31 -15.57 0.51
N VAL A 265 -5.43 -16.15 0.94
CA VAL A 265 -5.80 -16.23 2.38
C VAL A 265 -4.80 -17.10 3.11
N GLU A 266 -4.53 -18.29 2.60
CA GLU A 266 -3.54 -19.23 3.16
C GLU A 266 -2.14 -18.61 3.26
N PHE A 267 -1.70 -17.95 2.19
CA PHE A 267 -0.42 -17.24 2.17
C PHE A 267 -0.35 -16.16 3.25
N ALA A 268 -1.38 -15.30 3.36
CA ALA A 268 -1.42 -14.22 4.33
C ALA A 268 -1.46 -14.75 5.78
N HIS A 269 -2.26 -15.79 6.03
CA HIS A 269 -2.34 -16.45 7.33
C HIS A 269 -1.00 -17.09 7.71
N ALA A 270 -0.34 -17.78 6.79
CA ALA A 270 0.97 -18.38 7.03
C ALA A 270 2.04 -17.34 7.39
N LEU A 271 2.03 -16.17 6.72
CA LEU A 271 2.93 -15.06 7.09
C LEU A 271 2.64 -14.53 8.49
N VAL A 272 1.37 -14.32 8.83
CA VAL A 272 0.98 -13.87 10.18
C VAL A 272 1.38 -14.90 11.24
N ASP A 273 1.17 -16.17 10.99
CA ASP A 273 1.54 -17.27 11.89
C ASP A 273 3.06 -17.36 12.09
N ALA A 274 3.84 -16.92 11.10
CA ALA A 274 5.30 -16.81 11.19
C ALA A 274 5.79 -15.48 11.83
N GLY A 275 4.89 -14.62 12.31
CA GLY A 275 5.23 -13.40 13.04
C GLY A 275 5.19 -12.09 12.23
N VAL A 276 4.60 -12.09 11.04
CA VAL A 276 4.31 -10.85 10.31
C VAL A 276 3.17 -10.10 10.99
N HIS A 277 3.32 -8.78 11.16
CA HIS A 277 2.36 -7.94 11.87
C HIS A 277 1.31 -7.31 10.95
N VAL A 278 1.70 -7.01 9.71
CA VAL A 278 0.80 -6.47 8.68
C VAL A 278 1.12 -7.10 7.34
N VAL A 279 0.11 -7.63 6.67
CA VAL A 279 0.15 -7.97 5.24
C VAL A 279 -0.52 -6.81 4.49
N HIS A 280 0.25 -6.16 3.62
CA HIS A 280 -0.14 -4.98 2.85
C HIS A 280 -0.28 -5.35 1.37
N GLY A 281 -1.48 -5.78 0.97
CA GLY A 281 -1.80 -6.20 -0.39
C GLY A 281 -2.20 -5.03 -1.29
N HIS A 282 -1.79 -5.11 -2.55
CA HIS A 282 -2.10 -4.14 -3.61
C HIS A 282 -2.10 -4.82 -4.99
N SER A 283 -2.23 -4.10 -6.09
CA SER A 283 -2.48 -4.52 -7.47
C SER A 283 -3.95 -4.41 -7.90
N SER A 284 -4.92 -4.61 -7.02
CA SER A 284 -6.32 -4.35 -7.34
C SER A 284 -6.59 -2.84 -7.36
N HIS A 285 -7.22 -2.36 -8.45
CA HIS A 285 -7.53 -0.93 -8.62
C HIS A 285 -8.77 -0.47 -7.82
N HIS A 286 -9.18 -1.26 -6.83
CA HIS A 286 -10.28 -1.00 -5.91
C HIS A 286 -10.02 -1.72 -4.57
N PRO A 287 -10.69 -1.30 -3.46
CA PRO A 287 -10.56 -1.98 -2.19
C PRO A 287 -11.03 -3.44 -2.25
N ARG A 288 -10.25 -4.34 -1.64
CA ARG A 288 -10.59 -5.74 -1.37
C ARG A 288 -10.87 -5.94 0.12
N PRO A 289 -11.28 -7.15 0.57
CA PRO A 289 -11.50 -7.45 1.97
C PRO A 289 -10.33 -7.02 2.88
N ILE A 290 -10.68 -6.67 4.09
CA ILE A 290 -9.75 -6.38 5.19
C ILE A 290 -10.04 -7.39 6.29
N GLU A 291 -9.00 -8.00 6.83
CA GLU A 291 -9.14 -9.01 7.87
C GLU A 291 -8.29 -8.67 9.10
N ARG A 292 -8.83 -8.93 10.27
CA ARG A 292 -8.09 -9.03 11.54
C ARG A 292 -7.92 -10.49 11.89
N TYR A 293 -6.73 -11.02 11.61
CA TYR A 293 -6.38 -12.41 11.89
C TYR A 293 -5.38 -12.49 13.03
N ARG A 294 -5.68 -13.19 14.13
CA ARG A 294 -4.83 -13.30 15.33
C ARG A 294 -4.27 -11.95 15.81
N ASP A 295 -5.15 -10.96 15.87
CA ASP A 295 -4.80 -9.58 16.23
C ASP A 295 -3.77 -8.90 15.30
N ARG A 296 -3.60 -9.39 14.07
CA ARG A 296 -2.79 -8.80 13.02
C ARG A 296 -3.67 -8.29 11.89
N LEU A 297 -3.12 -7.39 11.09
CA LEU A 297 -3.83 -6.78 9.97
C LEU A 297 -3.47 -7.45 8.65
N ILE A 298 -4.48 -7.85 7.89
CA ILE A 298 -4.36 -8.25 6.51
C ILE A 298 -5.21 -7.33 5.65
N LEU A 299 -4.57 -6.62 4.72
CA LEU A 299 -5.20 -5.83 3.66
C LEU A 299 -5.03 -6.63 2.37
N TYR A 300 -6.10 -7.24 1.85
CA TYR A 300 -6.00 -8.05 0.63
C TYR A 300 -5.87 -7.22 -0.65
N GLY A 301 -6.24 -5.95 -0.60
CA GLY A 301 -6.06 -4.97 -1.67
C GLY A 301 -6.44 -3.58 -1.21
N CYS A 302 -5.46 -2.68 -1.23
CA CYS A 302 -5.67 -1.29 -0.78
C CYS A 302 -6.37 -0.41 -1.83
N GLY A 303 -6.45 -0.88 -3.08
CA GLY A 303 -6.88 -0.04 -4.21
C GLY A 303 -5.81 0.95 -4.64
N ASP A 304 -6.11 1.70 -5.69
CA ASP A 304 -5.26 2.80 -6.13
C ASP A 304 -5.30 3.96 -5.13
N LEU A 305 -4.23 4.73 -5.09
CA LEU A 305 -4.25 6.02 -4.40
C LEU A 305 -4.09 7.17 -5.40
N ILE A 306 -3.08 7.10 -6.27
CA ILE A 306 -2.83 8.12 -7.31
C ILE A 306 -2.71 7.42 -8.67
N ASP A 307 -3.53 7.83 -9.62
CA ASP A 307 -3.53 7.34 -11.00
C ASP A 307 -4.00 8.42 -11.98
N ASP A 308 -4.10 8.06 -13.26
CA ASP A 308 -4.65 8.86 -14.33
C ASP A 308 -5.90 8.24 -14.97
N TYR A 309 -6.68 7.47 -14.19
CA TYR A 309 -7.82 6.70 -14.70
C TYR A 309 -9.13 7.50 -14.79
N GLU A 310 -9.12 8.75 -14.34
CA GLU A 310 -10.30 9.62 -14.38
C GLU A 310 -10.81 9.80 -15.82
N GLY A 311 -12.07 9.43 -16.05
CA GLY A 311 -12.69 9.49 -17.40
C GLY A 311 -12.50 8.22 -18.24
N ILE A 312 -11.81 7.18 -17.74
CA ILE A 312 -11.78 5.86 -18.36
C ILE A 312 -13.03 5.11 -17.90
N GLY A 313 -13.85 4.66 -18.86
CA GLY A 313 -15.08 3.90 -18.60
C GLY A 313 -14.84 2.38 -18.51
N GLY A 314 -15.92 1.66 -18.11
CA GLY A 314 -15.98 0.19 -18.11
C GLY A 314 -15.76 -0.45 -16.74
N GLN A 315 -15.43 0.33 -15.70
CA GLN A 315 -15.18 -0.16 -14.35
C GLN A 315 -16.00 0.57 -13.28
N GLU A 316 -17.08 1.20 -13.65
CA GLU A 316 -17.90 2.07 -12.79
C GLU A 316 -18.49 1.31 -11.57
N ALA A 317 -18.70 -0.01 -11.72
CA ALA A 317 -19.19 -0.86 -10.63
C ALA A 317 -18.22 -0.91 -9.43
N TYR A 318 -16.94 -0.70 -9.65
CA TYR A 318 -15.92 -0.70 -8.60
C TYR A 318 -15.67 0.69 -8.00
N ARG A 319 -16.32 1.74 -8.51
CA ARG A 319 -16.13 3.11 -8.05
C ARG A 319 -14.66 3.53 -8.05
N PRO A 320 -13.97 3.41 -9.22
CA PRO A 320 -12.52 3.59 -9.27
C PRO A 320 -12.03 5.00 -8.89
N GLU A 321 -12.92 5.96 -8.73
CA GLU A 321 -12.59 7.28 -8.20
C GLU A 321 -12.45 7.31 -6.66
N LEU A 322 -12.97 6.30 -5.94
CA LEU A 322 -12.94 6.28 -4.47
C LEU A 322 -11.66 5.58 -3.96
N ARG A 323 -11.04 6.17 -2.98
CA ARG A 323 -9.75 5.76 -2.41
C ARG A 323 -9.79 5.74 -0.89
N LEU A 324 -8.83 5.06 -0.29
CA LEU A 324 -8.68 4.98 1.17
C LEU A 324 -7.25 5.30 1.60
N LEU A 325 -7.10 6.13 2.63
CA LEU A 325 -5.86 6.22 3.38
C LEU A 325 -5.97 5.23 4.54
N HIS A 326 -5.11 4.21 4.57
CA HIS A 326 -5.13 3.17 5.60
C HIS A 326 -4.17 3.56 6.73
N LEU A 327 -4.69 3.66 7.94
CA LEU A 327 -3.96 4.12 9.12
C LEU A 327 -4.08 3.09 10.27
N PRO A 328 -3.36 1.96 10.17
CA PRO A 328 -3.25 1.02 11.29
C PRO A 328 -2.37 1.59 12.40
N THR A 329 -2.84 1.44 13.64
CA THR A 329 -2.07 1.68 14.86
C THR A 329 -1.76 0.34 15.50
N LEU A 330 -0.49 0.05 15.69
CA LEU A 330 0.02 -1.19 16.26
C LEU A 330 0.56 -0.94 17.67
N ASP A 331 0.43 -1.92 18.53
CA ASP A 331 1.23 -1.98 19.76
C ASP A 331 2.70 -2.16 19.39
N ALA A 332 3.56 -1.27 19.84
CA ALA A 332 4.98 -1.31 19.48
C ALA A 332 5.74 -2.50 20.07
N ALA A 333 5.22 -3.12 21.15
CA ALA A 333 5.88 -4.25 21.80
C ALA A 333 5.45 -5.60 21.23
N THR A 334 4.15 -5.75 20.94
CA THR A 334 3.56 -7.01 20.49
C THR A 334 3.23 -7.04 19.01
N GLY A 335 3.16 -5.89 18.35
CA GLY A 335 2.72 -5.74 16.97
C GLY A 335 1.21 -5.99 16.76
N GLU A 336 0.42 -6.11 17.86
CA GLU A 336 -1.02 -6.27 17.78
C GLU A 336 -1.70 -5.03 17.17
N LEU A 337 -2.69 -5.26 16.34
CA LEU A 337 -3.53 -4.20 15.80
C LEU A 337 -4.39 -3.60 16.91
N ARG A 338 -4.07 -2.39 17.34
CA ARG A 338 -4.86 -1.63 18.31
C ARG A 338 -6.04 -0.91 17.68
N ARG A 339 -5.83 -0.39 16.48
CA ARG A 339 -6.84 0.33 15.72
C ARG A 339 -6.53 0.29 14.22
N LEU A 340 -7.54 0.19 13.40
CA LEU A 340 -7.46 0.53 11.98
C LEU A 340 -8.43 1.67 11.71
N ARG A 341 -7.90 2.79 11.23
CA ARG A 341 -8.66 3.93 10.74
C ARG A 341 -8.47 4.05 9.23
N LEU A 342 -9.56 4.16 8.50
CA LEU A 342 -9.57 4.40 7.06
C LEU A 342 -10.14 5.79 6.81
N VAL A 343 -9.44 6.60 6.02
CA VAL A 343 -9.93 7.93 5.66
C VAL A 343 -10.34 7.91 4.19
N PRO A 344 -11.66 8.00 3.91
CA PRO A 344 -12.17 8.04 2.55
C PRO A 344 -11.75 9.33 1.82
N VAL A 345 -11.18 9.14 0.63
CA VAL A 345 -10.84 10.21 -0.30
C VAL A 345 -11.31 9.84 -1.69
N ARG A 346 -11.33 10.80 -2.61
CA ARG A 346 -11.60 10.55 -4.02
C ARG A 346 -10.57 11.23 -4.90
N MET A 347 -10.30 10.64 -6.06
CA MET A 347 -9.55 11.27 -7.12
C MET A 347 -10.50 12.12 -7.96
N ARG A 348 -10.18 13.41 -8.13
CA ARG A 348 -10.88 14.32 -9.03
C ARG A 348 -9.95 15.42 -9.53
N ARG A 349 -9.90 15.62 -10.83
CA ARG A 349 -8.95 16.52 -11.51
C ARG A 349 -7.50 16.09 -11.25
N MET A 350 -7.27 14.78 -11.29
CA MET A 350 -5.97 14.16 -10.95
C MET A 350 -5.42 14.63 -9.59
N ARG A 351 -6.33 14.80 -8.61
CA ARG A 351 -6.03 15.33 -7.28
C ARG A 351 -6.89 14.64 -6.23
N LEU A 352 -6.26 14.20 -5.15
CA LEU A 352 -6.97 13.64 -4.00
C LEU A 352 -7.74 14.72 -3.23
N GLN A 353 -9.01 14.44 -2.97
CA GLN A 353 -9.95 15.30 -2.23
C GLN A 353 -10.68 14.48 -1.17
N PRO A 354 -11.24 15.09 -0.12
CA PRO A 354 -12.14 14.38 0.79
C PRO A 354 -13.29 13.74 0.03
N ALA A 355 -13.62 12.50 0.35
CA ALA A 355 -14.86 11.90 -0.10
C ALA A 355 -16.07 12.64 0.53
N THR A 356 -17.15 12.74 -0.22
CA THR A 356 -18.42 13.26 0.31
C THR A 356 -18.99 12.28 1.36
N PRO A 357 -19.91 12.73 2.23
CA PRO A 357 -20.57 11.84 3.20
C PRO A 357 -21.27 10.63 2.56
N ALA A 358 -21.82 10.79 1.35
CA ALA A 358 -22.45 9.69 0.60
C ALA A 358 -21.41 8.70 0.08
N GLU A 359 -20.30 9.19 -0.48
CA GLU A 359 -19.19 8.35 -0.95
C GLU A 359 -18.52 7.58 0.20
N ALA A 360 -18.31 8.23 1.35
CA ALA A 360 -17.81 7.56 2.55
C ALA A 360 -18.79 6.49 3.07
N GLY A 361 -20.10 6.74 2.95
CA GLY A 361 -21.15 5.76 3.25
C GLY A 361 -21.06 4.53 2.33
N SER A 362 -20.96 4.77 1.01
CA SER A 362 -20.81 3.68 0.02
C SER A 362 -19.57 2.82 0.28
N LEU A 363 -18.43 3.44 0.65
CA LEU A 363 -17.20 2.69 1.00
C LEU A 363 -17.41 1.88 2.29
N ALA A 364 -18.10 2.42 3.29
CA ALA A 364 -18.40 1.68 4.52
C ALA A 364 -19.27 0.45 4.23
N ASP A 365 -20.35 0.61 3.44
CA ASP A 365 -21.25 -0.47 3.06
C ASP A 365 -20.52 -1.56 2.25
N LEU A 366 -19.64 -1.15 1.32
CA LEU A 366 -18.80 -2.06 0.56
C LEU A 366 -17.87 -2.86 1.48
N LEU A 367 -17.09 -2.18 2.34
CA LEU A 367 -16.14 -2.84 3.24
C LEU A 367 -16.84 -3.76 4.25
N ASP A 368 -18.02 -3.38 4.76
CA ASP A 368 -18.83 -4.23 5.61
C ASP A 368 -19.35 -5.47 4.86
N ALA A 369 -19.72 -5.32 3.60
CA ALA A 369 -20.12 -6.45 2.76
C ALA A 369 -18.95 -7.41 2.51
N LEU A 370 -17.78 -6.87 2.14
CA LEU A 370 -16.56 -7.64 1.88
C LEU A 370 -16.00 -8.31 3.15
N GLY A 371 -16.15 -7.65 4.31
CA GLY A 371 -15.65 -8.15 5.59
C GLY A 371 -16.50 -9.24 6.24
N ARG A 372 -17.71 -9.56 5.69
CA ARG A 372 -18.61 -10.56 6.30
C ARG A 372 -17.95 -11.92 6.53
N PRO A 373 -17.21 -12.50 5.59
CA PRO A 373 -16.59 -13.82 5.79
C PRO A 373 -15.59 -13.85 6.95
N SER A 374 -14.81 -12.79 7.15
CA SER A 374 -13.82 -12.65 8.24
C SER A 374 -14.39 -12.03 9.53
N GLY A 375 -15.70 -11.71 9.55
CA GLY A 375 -16.32 -11.02 10.70
C GLY A 375 -15.95 -9.55 10.85
N THR A 376 -15.25 -8.97 9.86
CA THR A 376 -14.81 -7.58 9.86
C THR A 376 -15.97 -6.62 9.64
N ARG A 377 -16.04 -5.55 10.44
CA ARG A 377 -17.05 -4.49 10.39
C ARG A 377 -16.42 -3.13 10.66
N PHE A 378 -17.06 -2.09 10.12
CA PHE A 378 -16.58 -0.73 10.27
C PHE A 378 -17.64 0.18 10.90
N THR A 379 -17.20 1.14 11.69
CA THR A 379 -18.03 2.24 12.20
C THR A 379 -17.58 3.53 11.56
N ARG A 380 -18.53 4.29 11.01
CA ARG A 380 -18.25 5.61 10.47
C ARG A 380 -18.27 6.66 11.58
N GLY A 381 -17.19 7.41 11.72
CA GLY A 381 -17.05 8.54 12.63
C GLY A 381 -17.75 9.81 12.10
N PRO A 382 -17.89 10.84 12.94
CA PRO A 382 -18.50 12.13 12.56
C PRO A 382 -17.69 12.87 11.49
N ASP A 383 -16.40 12.61 11.37
CA ASP A 383 -15.50 13.14 10.36
C ASP A 383 -15.46 12.31 9.05
N GLY A 384 -16.34 11.33 8.94
CA GLY A 384 -16.45 10.46 7.76
C GLY A 384 -15.44 9.33 7.70
N ALA A 385 -14.46 9.27 8.60
CA ALA A 385 -13.52 8.18 8.64
C ALA A 385 -14.16 6.89 9.17
N LEU A 386 -13.63 5.75 8.72
CA LEU A 386 -14.10 4.42 9.10
C LEU A 386 -13.12 3.81 10.12
N THR A 387 -13.64 3.19 11.15
CA THR A 387 -12.84 2.49 12.17
C THR A 387 -13.25 1.03 12.24
N LEU A 388 -12.30 0.12 12.19
CA LEU A 388 -12.50 -1.31 12.38
C LEU A 388 -13.02 -1.55 13.82
N ARG A 389 -14.05 -2.41 13.93
CA ARG A 389 -14.61 -2.86 15.21
C ARG A 389 -13.89 -4.07 15.77
#